data_c133675ce39ae831ba19880ffa193eb3
#
_entry.id   c133675ce39ae831ba19880ffa193eb3
#
_cell.length_a   1.000
_cell.length_b   1.000
_cell.length_c   1.000
_cell.angle_alpha   90.00
_cell.angle_beta   90.00
_cell.angle_gamma   90.00
#
_symmetry.space_group_name_H-M   'P 1'
#
loop_
_entity.id
_entity.type
_entity.pdbx_description
1 polymer ?
#
loop_
_entity_poly.entity_id
_entity_poly.type
_entity_poly.pdbx_seq_one_letter_code
_entity_poly.pdbx_strand_id
1 'polypeptide(L)'
;MAQVSGNVPNMDDNDVPDLGRRQFMNLLTFGSITGVALGALYPVVNYFIPNTGGGAGGGVTAKDALGNDIIVSEFLDSHQPGDRTLAQGLKGDPTYVVVEGDSTLRNYGINAVCTHLGCVVPWNASQNKFMCPCHGSQYDETGKVVRGPAPLSLALAKAEERDDKLIFSPWTETDFRTGEDPYWA
;
A
#
# COMPACT_ATOMS: atom_id res chain seq x y z
N MET A 1 41.31 -6.51 -78.27
CA MET A 1 40.58 -7.01 -77.09
C MET A 1 41.57 -7.16 -75.95
N ALA A 2 41.62 -6.20 -75.03
CA ALA A 2 42.51 -6.24 -73.89
C ALA A 2 41.81 -6.94 -72.72
N GLN A 3 42.30 -8.08 -72.26
CA GLN A 3 41.88 -8.71 -71.05
C GLN A 3 42.45 -8.00 -69.86
N VAL A 4 41.55 -7.40 -69.04
CA VAL A 4 41.92 -6.84 -67.76
C VAL A 4 41.95 -8.02 -66.78
N SER A 5 43.14 -8.51 -66.49
CA SER A 5 43.39 -9.45 -65.39
C SER A 5 43.27 -8.70 -64.10
N GLY A 6 42.13 -8.73 -63.47
CA GLY A 6 41.91 -8.21 -62.13
C GLY A 6 42.59 -9.15 -61.13
N ASN A 7 43.68 -8.69 -60.55
CA ASN A 7 44.31 -9.35 -59.41
C ASN A 7 43.39 -9.24 -58.19
N VAL A 8 42.61 -10.30 -57.92
CA VAL A 8 41.86 -10.39 -56.69
C VAL A 8 42.80 -10.66 -55.54
N PRO A 9 42.95 -9.77 -54.55
CA PRO A 9 43.82 -10.03 -53.42
C PRO A 9 43.37 -11.32 -52.72
N ASN A 10 44.31 -12.22 -52.55
CA ASN A 10 44.11 -13.46 -51.78
C ASN A 10 43.87 -13.03 -50.34
N MET A 11 42.63 -13.06 -49.88
CA MET A 11 42.31 -12.92 -48.45
C MET A 11 42.79 -14.21 -47.80
N ASP A 12 43.88 -14.12 -47.07
CA ASP A 12 44.36 -15.20 -46.23
C ASP A 12 43.27 -15.53 -45.20
N ASP A 13 43.02 -16.83 -45.00
CA ASP A 13 42.01 -17.35 -44.07
C ASP A 13 42.21 -16.86 -42.59
N ASN A 14 43.37 -16.23 -42.33
CA ASN A 14 43.71 -15.63 -41.03
C ASN A 14 43.06 -14.27 -40.77
N ASP A 15 42.53 -13.59 -41.80
CA ASP A 15 41.93 -12.26 -41.68
C ASP A 15 40.39 -12.33 -41.45
N VAL A 16 39.80 -13.52 -41.50
CA VAL A 16 38.39 -13.70 -41.16
C VAL A 16 38.25 -13.79 -39.63
N PRO A 17 37.66 -12.80 -38.95
CA PRO A 17 37.52 -12.88 -37.51
C PRO A 17 36.69 -14.13 -37.17
N ASP A 18 37.23 -14.97 -36.29
CA ASP A 18 36.58 -16.19 -35.82
C ASP A 18 35.17 -15.87 -35.34
N LEU A 19 34.16 -16.42 -36.05
CA LEU A 19 32.73 -16.20 -35.72
C LEU A 19 32.43 -16.59 -34.30
N GLY A 20 33.09 -17.61 -33.74
CA GLY A 20 32.96 -18.02 -32.35
C GLY A 20 33.38 -16.94 -31.35
N ARG A 21 34.50 -16.29 -31.61
CA ARG A 21 35.01 -15.18 -30.78
C ARG A 21 34.08 -13.97 -30.85
N ARG A 22 33.62 -13.61 -32.05
CA ARG A 22 32.65 -12.51 -32.23
C ARG A 22 31.33 -12.78 -31.52
N GLN A 23 30.78 -13.98 -31.66
CA GLN A 23 29.53 -14.37 -30.98
C GLN A 23 29.72 -14.36 -29.46
N PHE A 24 30.85 -14.87 -28.95
CA PHE A 24 31.13 -14.86 -27.52
C PHE A 24 31.24 -13.42 -26.98
N MET A 25 31.97 -12.54 -27.67
CA MET A 25 32.09 -11.14 -27.28
C MET A 25 30.75 -10.39 -27.34
N ASN A 26 29.92 -10.66 -28.36
CA ASN A 26 28.58 -10.10 -28.44
C ASN A 26 27.70 -10.61 -27.30
N LEU A 27 27.75 -11.91 -26.97
CA LEU A 27 27.00 -12.48 -25.86
C LEU A 27 27.39 -11.83 -24.52
N LEU A 28 28.73 -11.64 -24.27
CA LEU A 28 29.20 -10.97 -23.07
C LEU A 28 28.72 -9.51 -23.01
N THR A 29 28.81 -8.79 -24.14
CA THR A 29 28.40 -7.38 -24.19
C THR A 29 26.92 -7.23 -24.01
N PHE A 30 26.10 -7.98 -24.73
CA PHE A 30 24.64 -7.92 -24.58
C PHE A 30 24.18 -8.45 -23.23
N GLY A 31 24.81 -9.52 -22.72
CA GLY A 31 24.52 -10.06 -21.40
C GLY A 31 24.78 -9.07 -20.27
N SER A 32 25.91 -8.37 -20.34
CA SER A 32 26.30 -7.35 -19.35
C SER A 32 25.37 -6.12 -19.42
N ILE A 33 25.06 -5.61 -20.62
CA ILE A 33 24.13 -4.49 -20.79
C ILE A 33 22.74 -4.86 -20.27
N THR A 34 22.26 -6.07 -20.60
CA THR A 34 20.96 -6.55 -20.12
C THR A 34 20.95 -6.69 -18.60
N GLY A 35 22.00 -7.25 -18.02
CA GLY A 35 22.15 -7.40 -16.56
C GLY A 35 22.12 -6.05 -15.83
N VAL A 36 22.87 -5.06 -16.34
CA VAL A 36 22.87 -3.70 -15.77
C VAL A 36 21.50 -3.03 -15.93
N ALA A 37 20.88 -3.14 -17.10
CA ALA A 37 19.56 -2.56 -17.35
C ALA A 37 18.48 -3.15 -16.44
N LEU A 38 18.43 -4.47 -16.28
CA LEU A 38 17.50 -5.15 -15.38
C LEU A 38 17.78 -4.81 -13.91
N GLY A 39 19.05 -4.75 -13.51
CA GLY A 39 19.46 -4.36 -12.16
C GLY A 39 19.10 -2.93 -11.82
N ALA A 40 19.17 -2.00 -12.78
CA ALA A 40 18.76 -0.60 -12.58
C ALA A 40 17.25 -0.42 -12.63
N LEU A 41 16.54 -1.17 -13.47
CA LEU A 41 15.08 -1.10 -13.59
C LEU A 41 14.36 -1.73 -12.39
N TYR A 42 14.95 -2.76 -11.78
CA TYR A 42 14.32 -3.46 -10.65
C TYR A 42 13.91 -2.54 -9.49
N PRO A 43 14.78 -1.72 -8.90
CA PRO A 43 14.37 -0.80 -7.83
C PRO A 43 13.40 0.27 -8.31
N VAL A 44 13.50 0.73 -9.55
CA VAL A 44 12.57 1.72 -10.12
C VAL A 44 11.17 1.12 -10.24
N VAL A 45 11.05 -0.09 -10.80
CA VAL A 45 9.77 -0.78 -10.92
C VAL A 45 9.16 -1.05 -9.55
N ASN A 46 9.96 -1.53 -8.58
CA ASN A 46 9.47 -1.78 -7.21
C ASN A 46 9.05 -0.50 -6.47
N TYR A 47 9.65 0.64 -6.80
CA TYR A 47 9.23 1.92 -6.23
C TYR A 47 7.81 2.32 -6.67
N PHE A 48 7.44 2.02 -7.93
CA PHE A 48 6.11 2.34 -8.47
C PHE A 48 5.06 1.25 -8.24
N ILE A 49 5.48 0.02 -7.94
CA ILE A 49 4.55 -1.03 -7.56
C ILE A 49 4.35 -0.95 -6.04
N PRO A 50 3.17 -0.50 -5.54
CA PRO A 50 2.92 -0.51 -4.12
C PRO A 50 3.10 -1.93 -3.61
N ASN A 51 3.93 -2.08 -2.57
CA ASN A 51 4.10 -3.36 -1.90
C ASN A 51 2.79 -3.68 -1.17
N THR A 52 1.84 -4.24 -1.91
CA THR A 52 0.62 -4.79 -1.34
C THR A 52 1.01 -6.04 -0.56
N GLY A 53 1.59 -5.85 0.61
CA GLY A 53 1.94 -6.92 1.56
C GLY A 53 0.71 -7.65 2.10
N GLY A 54 -0.26 -7.91 1.21
CA GLY A 54 -1.43 -8.70 1.45
C GLY A 54 -1.11 -10.16 1.15
N GLY A 55 -0.95 -10.97 2.19
CA GLY A 55 -1.10 -12.41 2.05
C GLY A 55 -2.42 -12.74 1.33
N ALA A 56 -2.60 -13.97 0.88
CA ALA A 56 -3.71 -14.51 0.05
C ALA A 56 -5.16 -14.25 0.55
N GLY A 57 -5.40 -13.23 1.36
CA GLY A 57 -6.69 -12.80 1.87
C GLY A 57 -6.95 -11.29 1.81
N GLY A 58 -6.13 -10.50 1.08
CA GLY A 58 -6.42 -9.06 0.83
C GLY A 58 -6.33 -8.13 2.03
N GLY A 59 -5.85 -8.56 3.20
CA GLY A 59 -5.70 -7.76 4.40
C GLY A 59 -4.28 -7.23 4.60
N VAL A 60 -4.15 -6.12 5.33
CA VAL A 60 -2.88 -5.49 5.72
C VAL A 60 -2.77 -5.52 7.24
N THR A 61 -1.62 -5.95 7.78
CA THR A 61 -1.37 -5.88 9.23
C THR A 61 -1.35 -4.42 9.66
N ALA A 62 -2.14 -4.10 10.68
CA ALA A 62 -2.15 -2.78 11.30
C ALA A 62 -0.79 -2.49 11.95
N LYS A 63 -0.30 -1.28 11.78
CA LYS A 63 0.98 -0.85 12.34
C LYS A 63 0.81 0.33 13.26
N ASP A 64 1.63 0.38 14.29
CA ASP A 64 1.73 1.50 15.20
C ASP A 64 2.44 2.72 14.55
N ALA A 65 2.59 3.81 15.30
CA ALA A 65 3.27 5.03 14.85
C ALA A 65 4.78 4.81 14.55
N LEU A 66 5.38 3.73 15.04
CA LEU A 66 6.77 3.37 14.81
C LEU A 66 6.94 2.39 13.64
N GLY A 67 5.82 1.88 13.08
CA GLY A 67 5.81 0.91 11.99
C GLY A 67 5.87 -0.56 12.44
N ASN A 68 5.73 -0.83 13.75
CA ASN A 68 5.64 -2.20 14.26
C ASN A 68 4.22 -2.75 14.07
N ASP A 69 4.11 -4.06 13.92
CA ASP A 69 2.82 -4.74 13.87
C ASP A 69 2.10 -4.59 15.23
N ILE A 70 0.80 -4.32 15.20
CA ILE A 70 -0.03 -4.27 16.41
C ILE A 70 -0.34 -5.70 16.84
N ILE A 71 0.17 -6.08 18.03
CA ILE A 71 -0.14 -7.33 18.71
C ILE A 71 -1.38 -7.08 19.59
N VAL A 72 -2.44 -7.83 19.35
CA VAL A 72 -3.76 -7.56 19.94
C VAL A 72 -3.74 -7.71 21.46
N SER A 73 -3.10 -8.75 21.98
CA SER A 73 -2.96 -8.97 23.43
C SER A 73 -2.25 -7.80 24.12
N GLU A 74 -1.11 -7.38 23.61
CA GLU A 74 -0.31 -6.25 24.15
C GLU A 74 -1.07 -4.91 24.02
N PHE A 75 -1.78 -4.73 22.91
CA PHE A 75 -2.58 -3.54 22.66
C PHE A 75 -3.72 -3.42 23.67
N LEU A 76 -4.47 -4.49 23.93
CA LEU A 76 -5.57 -4.50 24.90
C LEU A 76 -5.08 -4.34 26.34
N ASP A 77 -3.91 -4.86 26.69
CA ASP A 77 -3.31 -4.67 28.02
C ASP A 77 -2.89 -3.22 28.28
N SER A 78 -2.56 -2.48 27.22
CA SER A 78 -2.07 -1.08 27.29
C SER A 78 -3.17 -0.03 27.09
N HIS A 79 -4.35 -0.41 26.62
CA HIS A 79 -5.45 0.51 26.32
C HIS A 79 -6.70 0.20 27.12
N GLN A 80 -7.49 1.23 27.40
CA GLN A 80 -8.74 1.08 28.16
C GLN A 80 -9.95 1.00 27.26
N PRO A 81 -11.07 0.41 27.76
CA PRO A 81 -12.36 0.44 27.10
C PRO A 81 -12.76 1.87 26.69
N GLY A 82 -13.13 2.05 25.45
CA GLY A 82 -13.48 3.36 24.87
C GLY A 82 -12.32 4.10 24.19
N ASP A 83 -11.07 3.60 24.34
CA ASP A 83 -9.92 4.21 23.66
C ASP A 83 -10.02 4.09 22.14
N ARG A 84 -9.55 5.12 21.48
CA ARG A 84 -9.44 5.20 20.02
C ARG A 84 -8.04 5.59 19.63
N THR A 85 -7.28 4.64 19.12
CA THR A 85 -5.86 4.81 18.80
C THR A 85 -5.66 4.77 17.30
N LEU A 86 -4.87 5.69 16.78
CA LEU A 86 -4.51 5.71 15.36
C LEU A 86 -3.47 4.62 15.06
N ALA A 87 -3.77 3.83 14.04
CA ALA A 87 -2.89 2.86 13.43
C ALA A 87 -2.74 3.14 11.94
N GLN A 88 -1.70 2.63 11.32
CA GLN A 88 -1.60 2.60 9.86
C GLN A 88 -2.46 1.46 9.33
N GLY A 89 -3.47 1.81 8.54
CA GLY A 89 -4.42 0.88 7.94
C GLY A 89 -4.19 0.62 6.46
N LEU A 90 -5.29 0.40 5.75
CA LEU A 90 -5.28 0.15 4.30
C LEU A 90 -4.65 1.32 3.54
N LYS A 91 -3.83 1.01 2.54
CA LYS A 91 -3.10 2.00 1.71
C LYS A 91 -2.17 2.93 2.50
N GLY A 92 -1.90 2.61 3.77
CA GLY A 92 -1.12 3.47 4.65
C GLY A 92 -1.92 4.60 5.33
N ASP A 93 -3.23 4.65 5.14
CA ASP A 93 -4.09 5.67 5.72
C ASP A 93 -4.19 5.53 7.24
N PRO A 94 -4.26 6.64 7.99
CA PRO A 94 -4.51 6.62 9.42
C PRO A 94 -5.91 6.05 9.68
N THR A 95 -5.97 4.99 10.49
CA THR A 95 -7.21 4.27 10.80
C THR A 95 -7.32 4.08 12.31
N TYR A 96 -8.47 4.41 12.87
CA TYR A 96 -8.72 4.22 14.29
C TYR A 96 -9.01 2.76 14.60
N VAL A 97 -8.26 2.24 15.57
CA VAL A 97 -8.56 1.02 16.32
C VAL A 97 -9.38 1.42 17.54
N VAL A 98 -10.51 0.78 17.77
CA VAL A 98 -11.41 1.10 18.87
C VAL A 98 -11.49 -0.08 19.83
N VAL A 99 -11.26 0.19 21.12
CA VAL A 99 -11.46 -0.79 22.20
C VAL A 99 -12.88 -0.69 22.70
N GLU A 100 -13.62 -1.79 22.68
CA GLU A 100 -15.00 -1.87 23.16
C GLU A 100 -15.05 -1.92 24.71
N GLY A 101 -16.25 -1.75 25.25
CA GLY A 101 -16.47 -1.74 26.72
C GLY A 101 -16.16 -3.04 27.45
N ASP A 102 -16.05 -4.14 26.74
CA ASP A 102 -15.69 -5.47 27.27
C ASP A 102 -14.20 -5.80 27.07
N SER A 103 -13.37 -4.78 26.76
CA SER A 103 -11.93 -4.93 26.48
C SER A 103 -11.64 -5.82 25.25
N THR A 104 -12.51 -5.78 24.26
CA THR A 104 -12.29 -6.40 22.95
C THR A 104 -12.07 -5.33 21.88
N LEU A 105 -11.47 -5.71 20.77
CA LEU A 105 -11.38 -4.81 19.62
C LEU A 105 -12.72 -4.79 18.86
N ARG A 106 -13.10 -3.61 18.42
CA ARG A 106 -14.20 -3.45 17.48
C ARG A 106 -13.86 -4.16 16.16
N ASN A 107 -14.83 -4.85 15.58
CA ASN A 107 -14.66 -5.62 14.34
C ASN A 107 -14.47 -4.75 13.08
N TYR A 108 -14.39 -3.43 13.24
CA TYR A 108 -14.05 -2.50 12.17
C TYR A 108 -13.17 -1.34 12.66
N GLY A 109 -12.28 -0.91 11.79
CA GLY A 109 -11.51 0.33 11.92
C GLY A 109 -12.20 1.48 11.20
N ILE A 110 -11.99 2.70 11.67
CA ILE A 110 -12.54 3.92 11.09
C ILE A 110 -11.39 4.70 10.45
N ASN A 111 -11.40 4.85 9.13
CA ASN A 111 -10.41 5.67 8.43
C ASN A 111 -10.53 7.13 8.91
N ALA A 112 -9.42 7.70 9.36
CA ALA A 112 -9.40 9.04 9.93
C ALA A 112 -9.34 10.17 8.88
N VAL A 113 -9.43 9.85 7.60
CA VAL A 113 -9.32 10.83 6.52
C VAL A 113 -10.68 11.48 6.24
N CYS A 114 -10.76 12.79 6.47
CA CYS A 114 -11.97 13.59 6.25
C CYS A 114 -12.40 13.56 4.79
N THR A 115 -13.66 13.23 4.54
CA THR A 115 -14.24 13.13 3.20
C THR A 115 -14.45 14.47 2.51
N HIS A 116 -14.21 15.60 3.20
CA HIS A 116 -14.24 16.93 2.59
C HIS A 116 -12.98 17.20 1.74
N LEU A 117 -11.81 17.25 2.35
CA LEU A 117 -10.53 17.57 1.69
C LEU A 117 -9.32 16.79 2.27
N GLY A 118 -9.54 15.65 2.88
CA GLY A 118 -8.45 14.74 3.25
C GLY A 118 -7.71 15.05 4.56
N CYS A 119 -8.19 15.98 5.40
CA CYS A 119 -7.56 16.22 6.71
C CYS A 119 -7.73 15.01 7.63
N VAL A 120 -6.73 14.72 8.46
CA VAL A 120 -6.87 13.72 9.53
C VAL A 120 -7.81 14.27 10.61
N VAL A 121 -8.81 13.48 10.98
CA VAL A 121 -9.87 13.89 11.93
C VAL A 121 -9.56 13.30 13.30
N PRO A 122 -9.22 14.15 14.31
CA PRO A 122 -9.01 13.69 15.67
C PRO A 122 -10.32 13.31 16.36
N TRP A 123 -10.22 12.35 17.29
CA TRP A 123 -11.28 12.00 18.23
C TRP A 123 -11.35 13.01 19.37
N ASN A 124 -12.54 13.49 19.66
CA ASN A 124 -12.81 14.36 20.81
C ASN A 124 -13.67 13.59 21.83
N ALA A 125 -13.02 13.08 22.87
CA ALA A 125 -13.67 12.27 23.89
C ALA A 125 -14.74 13.08 24.68
N SER A 126 -14.53 14.38 24.90
CA SER A 126 -15.47 15.21 25.65
C SER A 126 -16.81 15.43 24.93
N GLN A 127 -16.79 15.37 23.59
CA GLN A 127 -17.97 15.55 22.76
C GLN A 127 -18.46 14.24 22.14
N ASN A 128 -17.76 13.14 22.38
CA ASN A 128 -18.02 11.82 21.79
C ASN A 128 -18.13 11.89 20.26
N LYS A 129 -17.21 12.61 19.60
CA LYS A 129 -17.24 12.86 18.15
C LYS A 129 -15.85 12.92 17.55
N PHE A 130 -15.74 12.55 16.30
CA PHE A 130 -14.60 12.93 15.48
C PHE A 130 -14.83 14.34 14.93
N MET A 131 -13.85 15.23 15.06
CA MET A 131 -14.02 16.63 14.69
C MET A 131 -12.86 17.08 13.80
N CYS A 132 -13.17 17.36 12.54
CA CYS A 132 -12.17 17.84 11.58
C CYS A 132 -11.74 19.27 11.91
N PRO A 133 -10.44 19.53 12.18
CA PRO A 133 -9.96 20.86 12.55
C PRO A 133 -9.94 21.84 11.37
N CYS A 134 -9.96 21.34 10.13
CA CYS A 134 -9.81 22.16 8.93
C CYS A 134 -11.04 23.04 8.66
N HIS A 135 -12.23 22.45 8.62
CA HIS A 135 -13.47 23.16 8.29
C HIS A 135 -14.66 22.73 9.16
N GLY A 136 -14.39 22.07 10.29
CA GLY A 136 -15.41 21.78 11.30
C GLY A 136 -16.38 20.66 10.97
N SER A 137 -16.06 19.78 10.01
CA SER A 137 -16.85 18.55 9.80
C SER A 137 -16.86 17.70 11.06
N GLN A 138 -18.02 17.17 11.43
CA GLN A 138 -18.20 16.33 12.61
C GLN A 138 -18.78 14.97 12.22
N TYR A 139 -18.29 13.96 12.90
CA TYR A 139 -18.75 12.58 12.74
C TYR A 139 -19.02 12.01 14.13
N ASP A 140 -20.02 11.13 14.23
CA ASP A 140 -20.32 10.46 15.47
C ASP A 140 -19.24 9.39 15.83
N GLU A 141 -19.48 8.66 16.90
CA GLU A 141 -18.57 7.60 17.39
C GLU A 141 -18.37 6.44 16.43
N THR A 142 -19.23 6.28 15.43
CA THR A 142 -19.13 5.27 14.38
C THR A 142 -18.46 5.80 13.12
N GLY A 143 -18.13 7.08 13.09
CA GLY A 143 -17.62 7.78 11.91
C GLY A 143 -18.68 8.19 10.90
N LYS A 144 -19.98 8.14 11.26
CA LYS A 144 -21.07 8.69 10.44
C LYS A 144 -21.02 10.20 10.45
N VAL A 145 -21.12 10.84 9.29
CA VAL A 145 -21.16 12.30 9.19
C VAL A 145 -22.44 12.83 9.84
N VAL A 146 -22.30 13.81 10.74
CA VAL A 146 -23.41 14.45 11.43
C VAL A 146 -23.49 15.96 11.21
N ARG A 147 -22.39 16.59 10.78
CA ARG A 147 -22.35 18.03 10.51
C ARG A 147 -21.12 18.42 9.67
N GLY A 148 -21.25 19.50 8.96
CA GLY A 148 -20.17 20.23 8.30
C GLY A 148 -20.11 20.02 6.79
N PRO A 149 -19.07 20.50 6.12
CA PRO A 149 -18.98 20.44 4.67
C PRO A 149 -18.64 19.04 4.12
N ALA A 150 -18.28 18.07 4.97
CA ALA A 150 -18.01 16.71 4.53
C ALA A 150 -19.28 16.05 3.95
N PRO A 151 -19.23 15.56 2.71
CA PRO A 151 -20.40 15.00 2.03
C PRO A 151 -20.75 13.57 2.48
N LEU A 152 -19.76 12.82 3.00
CA LEU A 152 -19.87 11.40 3.25
C LEU A 152 -19.31 11.04 4.64
N SER A 153 -19.73 9.89 5.17
CA SER A 153 -19.18 9.31 6.39
C SER A 153 -17.73 8.86 6.21
N LEU A 154 -16.96 8.70 7.30
CA LEU A 154 -15.61 8.17 7.23
C LEU A 154 -15.63 6.73 6.69
N ALA A 155 -14.65 6.37 5.87
CA ALA A 155 -14.54 5.02 5.34
C ALA A 155 -14.30 3.99 6.46
N LEU A 156 -14.75 2.76 6.26
CA LEU A 156 -14.54 1.65 7.18
C LEU A 156 -13.56 0.64 6.59
N ALA A 157 -12.86 -0.05 7.47
CA ALA A 157 -12.11 -1.25 7.17
C ALA A 157 -12.57 -2.35 8.12
N LYS A 158 -12.62 -3.60 7.69
CA LYS A 158 -12.79 -4.73 8.61
C LYS A 158 -11.55 -4.82 9.49
N ALA A 159 -11.73 -5.09 10.76
CA ALA A 159 -10.68 -5.35 11.72
C ALA A 159 -10.83 -6.78 12.24
N GLU A 160 -9.84 -7.61 11.95
CA GLU A 160 -9.83 -9.02 12.33
C GLU A 160 -8.53 -9.34 13.05
N GLU A 161 -8.63 -10.19 14.08
CA GLU A 161 -7.46 -10.77 14.72
C GLU A 161 -7.05 -12.04 13.99
N ARG A 162 -5.77 -12.15 13.64
CA ARG A 162 -5.15 -13.37 13.11
C ARG A 162 -3.74 -13.54 13.71
N ASP A 163 -3.50 -14.66 14.34
CA ASP A 163 -2.22 -14.96 14.98
C ASP A 163 -1.76 -13.84 15.95
N ASP A 164 -2.70 -13.36 16.79
CA ASP A 164 -2.52 -12.24 17.72
C ASP A 164 -2.12 -10.92 17.07
N LYS A 165 -2.33 -10.77 15.74
CA LYS A 165 -2.10 -9.52 15.00
C LYS A 165 -3.40 -8.94 14.51
N LEU A 166 -3.48 -7.61 14.56
CA LEU A 166 -4.61 -6.89 13.98
C LEU A 166 -4.42 -6.76 12.47
N ILE A 167 -5.40 -7.26 11.71
CA ILE A 167 -5.43 -7.21 10.25
C ILE A 167 -6.59 -6.32 9.80
N PHE A 168 -6.29 -5.33 8.98
CA PHE A 168 -7.31 -4.57 8.27
C PHE A 168 -7.54 -5.15 6.88
N SER A 169 -8.81 -5.36 6.53
CA SER A 169 -9.21 -5.76 5.17
C SER A 169 -10.29 -4.81 4.63
N PRO A 170 -10.48 -4.73 3.31
CA PRO A 170 -11.49 -3.86 2.72
C PRO A 170 -12.90 -4.19 3.24
N TRP A 171 -13.67 -3.15 3.59
CA TRP A 171 -15.09 -3.27 3.89
C TRP A 171 -15.87 -3.14 2.60
N THR A 172 -16.48 -4.22 2.15
CA THR A 172 -17.22 -4.32 0.88
C THR A 172 -18.72 -4.53 1.07
N GLU A 173 -19.15 -4.78 2.30
CA GLU A 173 -20.57 -4.92 2.64
C GLU A 173 -21.27 -3.56 2.73
N THR A 174 -22.58 -3.58 2.65
CA THR A 174 -23.43 -2.41 2.89
C THR A 174 -23.01 -1.68 4.17
N ASP A 175 -22.89 -0.37 4.11
CA ASP A 175 -22.58 0.46 5.27
C ASP A 175 -23.74 0.44 6.26
N PHE A 176 -23.55 -0.22 7.40
CA PHE A 176 -24.58 -0.37 8.44
C PHE A 176 -25.07 0.98 9.01
N ARG A 177 -24.32 2.07 8.82
CA ARG A 177 -24.65 3.42 9.29
C ARG A 177 -25.64 4.14 8.38
N THR A 178 -25.63 3.83 7.10
CA THR A 178 -26.44 4.49 6.06
C THR A 178 -27.41 3.56 5.36
N GLY A 179 -27.12 2.26 5.32
CA GLY A 179 -27.88 1.27 4.54
C GLY A 179 -27.57 1.31 3.04
N GLU A 180 -26.51 2.00 2.63
CA GLU A 180 -26.07 2.14 1.24
C GLU A 180 -24.78 1.34 0.99
N ASP A 181 -24.48 1.13 -0.28
CA ASP A 181 -23.21 0.51 -0.66
C ASP A 181 -22.03 1.46 -0.36
N PRO A 182 -20.88 0.93 0.07
CA PRO A 182 -19.76 1.75 0.48
C PRO A 182 -19.12 2.47 -0.72
N TYR A 183 -19.00 3.77 -0.67
CA TYR A 183 -18.35 4.59 -1.72
C TYR A 183 -16.84 4.36 -1.85
N TRP A 184 -16.24 3.68 -0.87
CA TRP A 184 -14.79 3.41 -0.81
C TRP A 184 -14.41 1.99 -1.27
N ALA A 185 -15.37 1.11 -1.63
CA ALA A 185 -15.16 -0.27 -2.07
C ALA A 185 -14.62 -0.36 -3.52
#